data_757c4f6ce9200d9a3f3907ba48f8f918
#
_entry.id   757c4f6ce9200d9a3f3907ba48f8f918
#
_cell.length_a   1.000
_cell.length_b   1.000
_cell.length_c   1.000
_cell.angle_alpha   90.00
_cell.angle_beta   90.00
_cell.angle_gamma   90.00
#
_symmetry.space_group_name_H-M   'P 1'
#
loop_
_entity.id
_entity.type
_entity.pdbx_description
1 polymer ?
#
loop_
_entity_poly.entity_id
_entity_poly.type
_entity_poly.pdbx_seq_one_letter_code
_entity_poly.pdbx_strand_id
1 'polypeptide(L)'
;MIDRRALLASTVALAACGSGEAAVVPIDRPVRALKSIAPFPVGTACMTGQLSDQTWFQLVSEHFSQLTPEWEMKMEYILQPDGSLRFDAPDRIAYFARDLGLRLFGHALIWYAQDHPWFKALTGDHARFAAEYDRYIAEVAGRWRSQIVGWDVVNEPVTHDGKALRDCVWSEGLGGTDAYIIRAFEQAKLAAPEAVLFLNDYDLENNPVKGATYLRLVERLLKAGAPVTGLGTQSHLDIDIPAGQAAAFMRELSQFGLPIHVAELDASLRTGNRL
;
A
#
# COMPACT_ATOMS: atom_id res chain seq x y z
N MET A 1 -26.59 -36.13 4.35
CA MET A 1 -27.11 -36.53 3.02
C MET A 1 -27.43 -35.29 2.25
N ILE A 2 -26.59 -34.94 1.28
CA ILE A 2 -26.80 -33.76 0.43
C ILE A 2 -27.78 -34.17 -0.65
N ASP A 3 -28.87 -33.42 -0.75
CA ASP A 3 -29.96 -33.69 -1.71
C ASP A 3 -29.45 -33.52 -3.16
N ARG A 4 -29.50 -34.62 -3.92
CA ARG A 4 -29.07 -34.66 -5.33
C ARG A 4 -29.90 -33.77 -6.27
N ARG A 5 -31.00 -33.19 -5.80
CA ARG A 5 -31.83 -32.25 -6.59
C ARG A 5 -31.27 -30.81 -6.59
N ALA A 6 -30.45 -30.45 -5.62
CA ALA A 6 -29.80 -29.15 -5.58
C ALA A 6 -28.60 -29.03 -6.54
N LEU A 7 -28.02 -30.17 -7.00
CA LEU A 7 -26.86 -30.20 -7.87
C LEU A 7 -27.22 -30.04 -9.37
N LEU A 8 -28.48 -30.28 -9.75
CA LEU A 8 -28.94 -30.20 -11.15
C LEU A 8 -29.43 -28.80 -11.58
N ALA A 9 -29.63 -27.90 -10.62
CA ALA A 9 -30.04 -26.53 -10.93
C ALA A 9 -28.84 -25.61 -11.28
N SER A 10 -27.59 -26.04 -11.03
CA SER A 10 -26.38 -25.24 -11.26
C SER A 10 -25.73 -25.48 -12.64
N THR A 11 -26.20 -26.43 -13.44
CA THR A 11 -25.56 -26.81 -14.71
C THR A 11 -26.24 -26.29 -15.98
N VAL A 12 -27.30 -25.49 -15.86
CA VAL A 12 -28.02 -24.96 -17.04
C VAL A 12 -27.60 -23.52 -17.41
N ALA A 13 -26.74 -22.87 -16.61
CA ALA A 13 -26.33 -21.48 -16.87
C ALA A 13 -25.06 -21.32 -17.75
N LEU A 14 -24.48 -22.39 -18.28
CA LEU A 14 -23.20 -22.33 -19.02
C LEU A 14 -23.30 -22.60 -20.54
N ALA A 15 -24.47 -22.54 -21.14
CA ALA A 15 -24.64 -22.81 -22.57
C ALA A 15 -25.32 -21.64 -23.31
N ALA A 16 -24.87 -20.42 -23.13
CA ALA A 16 -25.22 -19.30 -24.00
C ALA A 16 -24.00 -18.40 -24.25
N CYS A 17 -23.00 -18.90 -24.96
CA CYS A 17 -22.00 -18.07 -25.64
C CYS A 17 -22.62 -17.54 -26.95
N GLY A 18 -23.49 -16.55 -26.85
CA GLY A 18 -23.87 -15.64 -27.91
C GLY A 18 -23.37 -14.28 -27.57
N SER A 19 -22.85 -13.54 -28.57
CA SER A 19 -22.39 -12.15 -28.47
C SER A 19 -23.51 -11.21 -28.00
N GLY A 20 -23.78 -11.20 -26.70
CA GLY A 20 -24.70 -10.32 -26.04
C GLY A 20 -23.98 -9.65 -24.86
N GLU A 21 -24.19 -8.36 -24.69
CA GLU A 21 -23.82 -7.62 -23.49
C GLU A 21 -24.13 -8.46 -22.25
N ALA A 22 -23.16 -8.62 -21.38
CA ALA A 22 -23.36 -9.32 -20.12
C ALA A 22 -24.51 -8.62 -19.37
N ALA A 23 -25.68 -9.27 -19.35
CA ALA A 23 -26.81 -8.76 -18.60
C ALA A 23 -26.38 -8.67 -17.13
N VAL A 24 -26.32 -7.45 -16.61
CA VAL A 24 -26.14 -7.21 -15.17
C VAL A 24 -27.34 -7.87 -14.49
N VAL A 25 -27.10 -9.02 -13.87
CA VAL A 25 -28.13 -9.68 -13.05
C VAL A 25 -28.38 -8.75 -11.85
N PRO A 26 -29.57 -8.20 -11.69
CA PRO A 26 -29.86 -7.36 -10.54
C PRO A 26 -29.62 -8.18 -9.26
N ILE A 27 -28.76 -7.69 -8.38
CA ILE A 27 -28.59 -8.29 -7.05
C ILE A 27 -29.82 -7.90 -6.26
N ASP A 28 -30.80 -8.79 -6.18
CA ASP A 28 -32.10 -8.60 -5.50
C ASP A 28 -31.98 -8.63 -3.95
N ARG A 29 -30.76 -8.56 -3.43
CA ARG A 29 -30.49 -8.46 -2.00
C ARG A 29 -29.63 -7.24 -1.70
N PRO A 30 -29.95 -6.46 -0.65
CA PRO A 30 -29.12 -5.35 -0.25
C PRO A 30 -27.70 -5.85 0.06
N VAL A 31 -26.71 -5.28 -0.61
CA VAL A 31 -25.29 -5.59 -0.34
C VAL A 31 -24.98 -5.08 1.07
N ARG A 32 -24.55 -5.97 1.95
CA ARG A 32 -24.13 -5.56 3.30
C ARG A 32 -22.86 -4.72 3.21
N ALA A 33 -22.79 -3.67 4.04
CA ALA A 33 -21.62 -2.81 4.11
C ALA A 33 -20.34 -3.61 4.43
N LEU A 34 -19.31 -3.51 3.60
CA LEU A 34 -18.06 -4.25 3.76
C LEU A 34 -17.45 -4.06 5.15
N LYS A 35 -17.39 -2.81 5.64
CA LYS A 35 -16.88 -2.48 6.97
C LYS A 35 -17.66 -3.11 8.13
N SER A 36 -18.91 -3.57 7.88
CA SER A 36 -19.75 -4.19 8.91
C SER A 36 -19.61 -5.71 8.98
N ILE A 37 -19.03 -6.34 7.96
CA ILE A 37 -18.86 -7.79 7.88
C ILE A 37 -17.40 -8.23 7.98
N ALA A 38 -16.47 -7.36 7.64
CA ALA A 38 -15.02 -7.64 7.77
C ALA A 38 -14.61 -7.56 9.25
N PRO A 39 -13.80 -8.52 9.76
CA PRO A 39 -13.27 -8.48 11.12
C PRO A 39 -12.05 -7.54 11.26
N PHE A 40 -11.74 -6.78 10.22
CA PHE A 40 -10.62 -5.84 10.12
C PHE A 40 -11.07 -4.57 9.38
N PRO A 41 -10.34 -3.44 9.48
CA PRO A 41 -10.63 -2.24 8.73
C PRO A 41 -10.56 -2.50 7.22
N VAL A 42 -11.58 -2.05 6.47
CA VAL A 42 -11.60 -2.06 5.01
C VAL A 42 -11.40 -0.64 4.52
N GLY A 43 -10.37 -0.43 3.72
CA GLY A 43 -10.01 0.86 3.15
C GLY A 43 -10.22 0.93 1.65
N THR A 44 -10.14 2.15 1.12
CA THR A 44 -10.07 2.42 -0.31
C THR A 44 -9.10 3.54 -0.59
N ALA A 45 -8.48 3.51 -1.78
CA ALA A 45 -7.71 4.64 -2.30
C ALA A 45 -8.65 5.82 -2.60
N CYS A 46 -8.12 7.03 -2.51
CA CYS A 46 -8.88 8.24 -2.83
C CYS A 46 -7.98 9.35 -3.39
N MET A 47 -8.57 10.18 -4.24
CA MET A 47 -7.97 11.38 -4.79
C MET A 47 -8.81 12.61 -4.41
N THR A 48 -8.18 13.78 -4.31
CA THR A 48 -8.88 15.04 -4.01
C THR A 48 -10.03 15.35 -4.97
N GLY A 49 -9.91 14.94 -6.24
CA GLY A 49 -10.95 15.12 -7.25
C GLY A 49 -12.24 14.36 -6.96
N GLN A 50 -12.15 13.24 -6.22
CA GLN A 50 -13.31 12.40 -5.88
C GLN A 50 -14.12 12.93 -4.68
N LEU A 51 -13.54 13.82 -3.86
CA LEU A 51 -14.19 14.30 -2.62
C LEU A 51 -15.51 15.05 -2.86
N SER A 52 -15.75 15.53 -4.08
CA SER A 52 -17.00 16.19 -4.48
C SER A 52 -17.96 15.27 -5.24
N ASP A 53 -17.60 14.02 -5.52
CA ASP A 53 -18.46 13.06 -6.20
C ASP A 53 -19.43 12.40 -5.21
N GLN A 54 -20.71 12.64 -5.40
CA GLN A 54 -21.76 12.13 -4.51
C GLN A 54 -21.88 10.61 -4.53
N THR A 55 -21.65 9.97 -5.68
CA THR A 55 -21.71 8.51 -5.81
C THR A 55 -20.56 7.88 -5.07
N TRP A 56 -19.34 8.40 -5.26
CA TRP A 56 -18.16 7.96 -4.53
C TRP A 56 -18.32 8.19 -3.02
N PHE A 57 -18.80 9.36 -2.61
CA PHE A 57 -19.06 9.68 -1.20
C PHE A 57 -20.01 8.66 -0.55
N GLN A 58 -21.10 8.32 -1.22
CA GLN A 58 -22.06 7.33 -0.71
C GLN A 58 -21.42 5.97 -0.52
N LEU A 59 -20.69 5.48 -1.54
CA LEU A 59 -19.98 4.19 -1.47
C LEU A 59 -18.95 4.16 -0.34
N VAL A 60 -18.15 5.21 -0.22
CA VAL A 60 -17.13 5.28 0.83
C VAL A 60 -17.77 5.31 2.21
N SER A 61 -18.77 6.17 2.40
CA SER A 61 -19.46 6.28 3.69
C SER A 61 -20.15 5.00 4.10
N GLU A 62 -20.67 4.22 3.16
CA GLU A 62 -21.37 2.97 3.43
C GLU A 62 -20.38 1.80 3.68
N HIS A 63 -19.38 1.64 2.84
CA HIS A 63 -18.61 0.40 2.77
C HIS A 63 -17.25 0.44 3.46
N PHE A 64 -16.62 1.61 3.62
CA PHE A 64 -15.23 1.72 4.04
C PHE A 64 -15.07 2.39 5.41
N SER A 65 -13.99 2.06 6.09
CA SER A 65 -13.60 2.60 7.39
C SER A 65 -12.23 3.28 7.37
N GLN A 66 -11.55 3.27 6.21
CA GLN A 66 -10.20 3.82 6.03
C GLN A 66 -10.04 4.42 4.64
N LEU A 67 -9.29 5.51 4.54
CA LEU A 67 -8.84 6.12 3.29
C LEU A 67 -7.32 6.09 3.19
N THR A 68 -6.83 5.85 1.98
CA THR A 68 -5.43 5.97 1.58
C THR A 68 -5.34 6.93 0.40
N PRO A 69 -4.65 8.10 0.51
CA PRO A 69 -4.45 8.98 -0.63
C PRO A 69 -3.68 8.28 -1.75
N GLU A 70 -4.23 8.31 -2.98
CA GLU A 70 -3.64 7.65 -4.14
C GLU A 70 -2.32 8.29 -4.57
N TRP A 71 -2.29 9.63 -4.59
CA TRP A 71 -1.17 10.42 -5.08
C TRP A 71 -0.68 11.46 -4.07
N GLU A 72 -1.59 12.10 -3.37
CA GLU A 72 -1.37 13.38 -2.71
C GLU A 72 -0.40 13.32 -1.53
N MET A 73 -0.14 12.13 -0.96
CA MET A 73 0.88 11.93 0.09
C MET A 73 2.22 11.44 -0.45
N LYS A 74 2.33 11.19 -1.76
CA LYS A 74 3.59 10.79 -2.39
C LYS A 74 4.53 12.00 -2.54
N MET A 75 5.85 11.74 -2.52
CA MET A 75 6.86 12.80 -2.51
C MET A 75 6.72 13.78 -3.67
N GLU A 76 6.45 13.30 -4.88
CA GLU A 76 6.32 14.17 -6.07
C GLU A 76 5.18 15.19 -5.99
N TYR A 77 4.19 14.96 -5.13
CA TYR A 77 3.07 15.88 -4.92
C TYR A 77 3.31 16.86 -3.75
N ILE A 78 4.10 16.44 -2.78
CA ILE A 78 4.42 17.22 -1.59
C ILE A 78 5.68 18.07 -1.79
N LEU A 79 6.79 17.48 -2.23
CA LEU A 79 8.07 18.15 -2.37
C LEU A 79 8.08 19.03 -3.62
N GLN A 80 8.42 20.32 -3.44
CA GLN A 80 8.52 21.28 -4.52
C GLN A 80 9.96 21.35 -5.06
N PRO A 81 10.17 21.88 -6.30
CA PRO A 81 11.50 22.00 -6.88
C PRO A 81 12.51 22.82 -6.07
N ASP A 82 12.03 23.72 -5.22
CA ASP A 82 12.86 24.55 -4.32
C ASP A 82 13.13 23.90 -2.94
N GLY A 83 12.66 22.66 -2.74
CA GLY A 83 12.79 21.92 -1.49
C GLY A 83 11.72 22.25 -0.44
N SER A 84 10.80 23.16 -0.72
CA SER A 84 9.66 23.41 0.17
C SER A 84 8.62 22.28 0.09
N LEU A 85 7.74 22.17 1.10
CA LEU A 85 6.69 21.17 1.17
C LEU A 85 5.31 21.81 1.04
N ARG A 86 4.46 21.24 0.21
CA ARG A 86 3.09 21.69 -0.03
C ARG A 86 2.10 20.61 0.40
N PHE A 87 1.15 20.98 1.23
CA PHE A 87 0.23 20.04 1.88
C PHE A 87 -1.26 20.29 1.57
N ASP A 88 -1.60 21.25 0.70
CA ASP A 88 -3.01 21.62 0.44
C ASP A 88 -3.87 20.44 0.03
N ALA A 89 -3.36 19.61 -0.88
CA ALA A 89 -4.11 18.46 -1.39
C ALA A 89 -4.24 17.33 -0.36
N PRO A 90 -3.14 16.84 0.27
CA PRO A 90 -3.26 15.79 1.28
C PRO A 90 -4.01 16.25 2.54
N ASP A 91 -3.93 17.52 2.93
CA ASP A 91 -4.73 18.07 4.05
C ASP A 91 -6.22 17.98 3.77
N ARG A 92 -6.66 18.25 2.54
CA ARG A 92 -8.08 18.12 2.16
C ARG A 92 -8.59 16.70 2.38
N ILE A 93 -7.80 15.68 2.00
CA ILE A 93 -8.17 14.28 2.23
C ILE A 93 -8.16 13.96 3.74
N ALA A 94 -7.16 14.44 4.46
CA ALA A 94 -7.06 14.23 5.91
C ALA A 94 -8.26 14.84 6.66
N TYR A 95 -8.66 16.05 6.32
CA TYR A 95 -9.86 16.70 6.89
C TYR A 95 -11.14 15.95 6.53
N PHE A 96 -11.26 15.54 5.27
CA PHE A 96 -12.42 14.75 4.82
C PHE A 96 -12.52 13.41 5.59
N ALA A 97 -11.43 12.69 5.74
CA ALA A 97 -11.39 11.44 6.52
C ALA A 97 -11.80 11.70 7.98
N ARG A 98 -11.25 12.73 8.61
CA ARG A 98 -11.57 13.12 9.99
C ARG A 98 -13.06 13.45 10.16
N ASP A 99 -13.62 14.26 9.26
CA ASP A 99 -15.00 14.74 9.35
C ASP A 99 -16.01 13.59 9.15
N LEU A 100 -15.62 12.52 8.48
CA LEU A 100 -16.40 11.28 8.32
C LEU A 100 -16.07 10.21 9.37
N GLY A 101 -15.15 10.45 10.28
CA GLY A 101 -14.69 9.45 11.25
C GLY A 101 -13.97 8.25 10.63
N LEU A 102 -13.36 8.44 9.45
CA LEU A 102 -12.58 7.42 8.77
C LEU A 102 -11.12 7.46 9.24
N ARG A 103 -10.50 6.29 9.26
CA ARG A 103 -9.06 6.15 9.48
C ARG A 103 -8.31 6.73 8.28
N LEU A 104 -7.13 7.29 8.51
CA LEU A 104 -6.23 7.76 7.47
C LEU A 104 -4.97 6.90 7.45
N PHE A 105 -4.61 6.37 6.29
CA PHE A 105 -3.38 5.61 6.07
C PHE A 105 -2.48 6.37 5.10
N GLY A 106 -1.20 6.47 5.37
CA GLY A 106 -0.24 7.21 4.56
C GLY A 106 0.49 6.34 3.55
N HIS A 107 0.52 6.76 2.29
CA HIS A 107 1.21 6.08 1.20
C HIS A 107 1.86 7.11 0.27
N ALA A 108 3.14 7.08 0.08
CA ALA A 108 4.23 6.44 0.80
C ALA A 108 5.29 7.51 1.15
N LEU A 109 6.06 7.31 2.24
CA LEU A 109 7.11 8.26 2.59
C LEU A 109 8.27 8.19 1.60
N ILE A 110 8.83 6.99 1.38
CA ILE A 110 10.00 6.76 0.52
C ILE A 110 9.67 5.67 -0.50
N TRP A 111 9.81 6.03 -1.77
CA TRP A 111 9.62 5.12 -2.90
C TRP A 111 10.73 5.34 -3.94
N TYR A 112 11.29 4.27 -4.49
CA TYR A 112 12.38 4.36 -5.46
C TYR A 112 11.99 5.10 -6.76
N ALA A 113 10.71 4.99 -7.16
CA ALA A 113 10.21 5.59 -8.39
C ALA A 113 9.98 7.10 -8.28
N GLN A 114 10.07 7.67 -7.08
CA GLN A 114 9.93 9.10 -6.82
C GLN A 114 11.24 9.74 -6.39
N ASP A 115 12.27 9.54 -7.19
CA ASP A 115 13.58 10.12 -7.07
C ASP A 115 13.59 11.61 -7.47
N HIS A 116 13.03 12.45 -6.62
CA HIS A 116 12.78 13.88 -6.89
C HIS A 116 14.07 14.62 -7.27
N PRO A 117 14.03 15.58 -8.26
CA PRO A 117 15.21 16.35 -8.70
C PRO A 117 15.94 17.05 -7.57
N TRP A 118 15.23 17.48 -6.52
CA TRP A 118 15.83 18.06 -5.31
C TRP A 118 16.87 17.12 -4.69
N PHE A 119 16.52 15.85 -4.50
CA PHE A 119 17.42 14.85 -3.92
C PHE A 119 18.53 14.43 -4.90
N LYS A 120 18.23 14.31 -6.20
CA LYS A 120 19.26 14.05 -7.22
C LYS A 120 20.38 15.10 -7.22
N ALA A 121 20.04 16.36 -6.99
CA ALA A 121 21.01 17.44 -6.89
C ALA A 121 21.89 17.35 -5.63
N LEU A 122 21.52 16.54 -4.64
CA LEU A 122 22.24 16.41 -3.37
C LEU A 122 23.12 15.16 -3.28
N THR A 123 23.10 14.26 -4.26
CA THR A 123 23.84 12.96 -4.17
C THR A 123 25.34 13.13 -3.95
N GLY A 124 25.93 14.25 -4.39
CA GLY A 124 27.34 14.59 -4.13
C GLY A 124 27.64 15.16 -2.73
N ASP A 125 26.61 15.44 -1.92
CA ASP A 125 26.72 15.96 -0.54
C ASP A 125 25.93 15.08 0.41
N HIS A 126 26.52 13.97 0.82
CA HIS A 126 25.86 12.97 1.67
C HIS A 126 25.36 13.53 3.01
N ALA A 127 26.03 14.51 3.59
CA ALA A 127 25.60 15.11 4.85
C ALA A 127 24.32 15.92 4.67
N ARG A 128 24.25 16.73 3.62
CA ARG A 128 23.05 17.50 3.28
C ARG A 128 21.93 16.60 2.80
N PHE A 129 22.25 15.58 1.99
CA PHE A 129 21.27 14.57 1.57
C PHE A 129 20.59 13.93 2.77
N ALA A 130 21.39 13.46 3.74
CA ALA A 130 20.87 12.83 4.96
C ALA A 130 20.01 13.79 5.78
N ALA A 131 20.42 15.06 5.94
CA ALA A 131 19.65 16.06 6.67
C ALA A 131 18.30 16.37 6.00
N GLU A 132 18.27 16.49 4.67
CA GLU A 132 17.04 16.72 3.91
C GLU A 132 16.10 15.50 3.91
N TYR A 133 16.67 14.30 3.87
CA TYR A 133 15.92 13.04 4.00
C TYR A 133 15.20 12.95 5.34
N ASP A 134 15.92 13.23 6.43
CA ASP A 134 15.34 13.25 7.77
C ASP A 134 14.26 14.32 7.90
N ARG A 135 14.54 15.53 7.40
CA ARG A 135 13.59 16.64 7.42
C ARG A 135 12.31 16.28 6.69
N TYR A 136 12.42 15.74 5.46
CA TYR A 136 11.26 15.33 4.68
C TYR A 136 10.38 14.34 5.45
N ILE A 137 10.98 13.26 5.96
CA ILE A 137 10.24 12.24 6.71
C ILE A 137 9.62 12.84 7.97
N ALA A 138 10.38 13.63 8.73
CA ALA A 138 9.89 14.23 9.97
C ALA A 138 8.69 15.16 9.73
N GLU A 139 8.74 16.01 8.72
CA GLU A 139 7.67 16.94 8.39
C GLU A 139 6.44 16.23 7.84
N VAL A 140 6.62 15.26 6.92
CA VAL A 140 5.51 14.56 6.28
C VAL A 140 4.84 13.58 7.24
N ALA A 141 5.58 12.69 7.88
CA ALA A 141 5.02 11.73 8.83
C ALA A 141 4.44 12.41 10.07
N GLY A 142 5.08 13.48 10.52
CA GLY A 142 4.66 14.24 11.71
C GLY A 142 3.41 15.08 11.51
N ARG A 143 3.08 15.47 10.28
CA ARG A 143 1.97 16.39 9.99
C ARG A 143 0.63 15.86 10.47
N TRP A 144 0.34 14.61 10.20
CA TRP A 144 -0.94 13.98 10.57
C TRP A 144 -0.81 12.96 11.72
N ARG A 145 0.23 13.07 12.56
CA ARG A 145 0.56 12.10 13.62
C ARG A 145 -0.57 11.76 14.58
N SER A 146 -1.53 12.66 14.77
CA SER A 146 -2.69 12.45 15.63
C SER A 146 -3.86 11.75 14.95
N GLN A 147 -3.80 11.55 13.65
CA GLN A 147 -4.89 11.02 12.85
C GLN A 147 -4.47 9.76 12.05
N ILE A 148 -3.21 9.72 11.61
CA ILE A 148 -2.70 8.64 10.76
C ILE A 148 -2.52 7.37 11.56
N VAL A 149 -3.03 6.26 11.03
CA VAL A 149 -2.99 4.95 11.72
C VAL A 149 -1.80 4.11 11.32
N GLY A 150 -1.21 4.39 10.16
CA GLY A 150 -0.04 3.70 9.65
C GLY A 150 0.54 4.39 8.42
N TRP A 151 1.79 4.10 8.12
CA TRP A 151 2.54 4.57 6.96
C TRP A 151 3.19 3.42 6.22
N ASP A 152 3.10 3.41 4.90
CA ASP A 152 4.10 2.75 4.08
C ASP A 152 5.37 3.60 4.10
N VAL A 153 6.30 3.22 5.00
CA VAL A 153 7.53 4.01 5.23
C VAL A 153 8.48 3.86 4.06
N VAL A 154 8.69 2.64 3.62
CA VAL A 154 9.45 2.35 2.40
C VAL A 154 8.61 1.45 1.51
N ASN A 155 8.44 1.90 0.27
CA ASN A 155 7.67 1.20 -0.75
C ASN A 155 8.60 0.60 -1.81
N GLU A 156 8.40 -0.69 -2.12
CA GLU A 156 8.99 -1.45 -3.22
C GLU A 156 10.54 -1.51 -3.23
N PRO A 157 11.18 -1.90 -2.13
CA PRO A 157 12.65 -1.98 -2.07
C PRO A 157 13.24 -3.16 -2.84
N VAL A 158 12.43 -4.17 -3.22
CA VAL A 158 12.91 -5.36 -3.95
C VAL A 158 12.77 -5.15 -5.46
N THR A 159 13.76 -5.59 -6.23
CA THR A 159 13.72 -5.53 -7.70
C THR A 159 12.54 -6.31 -8.27
N HIS A 160 12.10 -5.95 -9.49
CA HIS A 160 10.96 -6.61 -10.13
C HIS A 160 11.15 -8.12 -10.30
N ASP A 161 12.36 -8.56 -10.65
CA ASP A 161 12.70 -9.99 -10.79
C ASP A 161 12.87 -10.71 -9.44
N GLY A 162 12.80 -9.97 -8.35
CA GLY A 162 12.89 -10.48 -6.98
C GLY A 162 14.29 -10.90 -6.53
N LYS A 163 15.33 -10.70 -7.34
CA LYS A 163 16.67 -11.28 -7.03
C LYS A 163 17.55 -10.40 -6.15
N ALA A 164 17.25 -9.09 -6.09
CA ALA A 164 18.07 -8.11 -5.37
C ALA A 164 17.21 -7.03 -4.71
N LEU A 165 17.82 -6.21 -3.88
CA LEU A 165 17.27 -4.93 -3.47
C LEU A 165 17.57 -3.89 -4.54
N ARG A 166 16.71 -2.88 -4.64
CA ARG A 166 16.86 -1.79 -5.63
C ARG A 166 17.97 -0.84 -5.23
N ASP A 167 18.92 -0.64 -6.13
CA ASP A 167 19.76 0.55 -6.09
C ASP A 167 18.96 1.74 -6.63
N CYS A 168 18.99 2.84 -5.87
CA CYS A 168 18.24 4.05 -6.17
C CYS A 168 18.92 5.27 -5.54
N VAL A 169 18.40 6.46 -5.80
CA VAL A 169 18.95 7.71 -5.25
C VAL A 169 19.11 7.68 -3.73
N TRP A 170 18.24 6.96 -3.04
CA TRP A 170 18.30 6.82 -1.58
C TRP A 170 19.48 5.97 -1.13
N SER A 171 19.73 4.83 -1.78
CA SER A 171 20.88 3.97 -1.47
C SER A 171 22.21 4.66 -1.82
N GLU A 172 22.25 5.41 -2.91
CA GLU A 172 23.42 6.24 -3.31
C GLU A 172 23.68 7.33 -2.27
N GLY A 173 22.66 8.12 -1.92
CA GLY A 173 22.82 9.26 -1.00
C GLY A 173 23.10 8.87 0.45
N LEU A 174 22.68 7.68 0.90
CA LEU A 174 22.75 7.24 2.31
C LEU A 174 23.64 6.03 2.56
N GLY A 175 24.44 5.62 1.56
CA GLY A 175 25.48 4.60 1.74
C GLY A 175 24.98 3.16 1.75
N GLY A 176 23.88 2.87 1.06
CA GLY A 176 23.39 1.53 0.81
C GLY A 176 21.90 1.33 1.10
N THR A 177 21.39 0.20 0.61
CA THR A 177 19.95 -0.08 0.65
C THR A 177 19.44 -0.26 2.08
N ASP A 178 20.08 -1.10 2.88
CA ASP A 178 19.66 -1.30 4.26
C ASP A 178 19.78 0.02 5.07
N ALA A 179 20.78 0.86 4.77
CA ALA A 179 21.03 2.10 5.50
C ALA A 179 19.89 3.11 5.31
N TYR A 180 19.43 3.35 4.06
CA TYR A 180 18.34 4.29 3.85
C TYR A 180 17.01 3.78 4.41
N ILE A 181 16.78 2.44 4.34
CA ILE A 181 15.55 1.85 4.87
C ILE A 181 15.51 1.99 6.40
N ILE A 182 16.58 1.58 7.10
CA ILE A 182 16.66 1.70 8.58
C ILE A 182 16.43 3.16 8.99
N ARG A 183 17.14 4.10 8.35
CA ARG A 183 17.01 5.54 8.63
C ARG A 183 15.58 6.05 8.42
N ALA A 184 14.89 5.60 7.35
CA ALA A 184 13.51 5.97 7.09
C ALA A 184 12.59 5.55 8.25
N PHE A 185 12.72 4.31 8.70
CA PHE A 185 11.92 3.80 9.81
C PHE A 185 12.23 4.51 11.14
N GLU A 186 13.49 4.78 11.42
CA GLU A 186 13.91 5.53 12.61
C GLU A 186 13.28 6.94 12.63
N GLN A 187 13.38 7.68 11.52
CA GLN A 187 12.81 9.01 11.40
C GLN A 187 11.27 8.99 11.47
N ALA A 188 10.63 8.04 10.79
CA ALA A 188 9.18 7.88 10.86
C ALA A 188 8.70 7.54 12.28
N LYS A 189 9.44 6.71 13.03
CA LYS A 189 9.12 6.39 14.42
C LYS A 189 9.20 7.59 15.34
N LEU A 190 10.18 8.46 15.13
CA LEU A 190 10.31 9.71 15.88
C LEU A 190 9.16 10.69 15.57
N ALA A 191 8.78 10.78 14.29
CA ALA A 191 7.79 11.75 13.82
C ALA A 191 6.34 11.33 14.11
N ALA A 192 6.02 10.03 14.00
CA ALA A 192 4.68 9.45 14.17
C ALA A 192 4.74 8.20 15.07
N PRO A 193 5.03 8.34 16.38
CA PRO A 193 5.32 7.23 17.28
C PRO A 193 4.16 6.24 17.46
N GLU A 194 2.91 6.69 17.26
CA GLU A 194 1.70 5.86 17.40
C GLU A 194 1.29 5.15 16.10
N ALA A 195 1.84 5.57 14.96
CA ALA A 195 1.52 4.95 13.68
C ALA A 195 2.20 3.57 13.54
N VAL A 196 1.51 2.64 12.89
CA VAL A 196 2.14 1.39 12.46
C VAL A 196 3.00 1.68 11.22
N LEU A 197 4.26 1.25 11.26
CA LEU A 197 5.26 1.53 10.23
C LEU A 197 5.47 0.29 9.37
N PHE A 198 5.01 0.36 8.12
CA PHE A 198 5.02 -0.76 7.19
C PHE A 198 6.19 -0.67 6.20
N LEU A 199 6.77 -1.82 5.93
CA LEU A 199 7.55 -2.08 4.72
C LEU A 199 6.57 -2.66 3.70
N ASN A 200 6.40 -2.04 2.52
CA ASN A 200 5.42 -2.46 1.52
C ASN A 200 6.10 -2.83 0.20
N ASP A 201 5.61 -3.87 -0.46
CA ASP A 201 6.07 -4.23 -1.81
C ASP A 201 4.96 -4.96 -2.59
N TYR A 202 5.09 -5.01 -3.91
CA TYR A 202 4.17 -5.67 -4.82
C TYR A 202 4.69 -7.03 -5.29
N ASP A 203 3.82 -7.81 -5.90
CA ASP A 203 4.13 -9.08 -6.59
C ASP A 203 4.73 -10.16 -5.67
N LEU A 204 4.55 -9.99 -4.36
CA LEU A 204 5.13 -10.90 -3.37
C LEU A 204 4.46 -12.27 -3.39
N GLU A 205 3.16 -12.31 -3.66
CA GLU A 205 2.35 -13.51 -3.78
C GLU A 205 2.53 -14.20 -5.14
N ASN A 206 2.64 -13.43 -6.23
CA ASN A 206 2.74 -13.96 -7.58
C ASN A 206 4.16 -14.49 -7.87
N ASN A 207 5.19 -13.86 -7.30
CA ASN A 207 6.60 -14.17 -7.51
C ASN A 207 7.28 -14.69 -6.23
N PRO A 208 7.36 -16.02 -6.02
CA PRO A 208 7.98 -16.60 -4.80
C PRO A 208 9.44 -16.20 -4.58
N VAL A 209 10.20 -15.87 -5.66
CA VAL A 209 11.59 -15.39 -5.52
C VAL A 209 11.58 -14.00 -4.88
N LYS A 210 10.68 -13.13 -5.30
CA LYS A 210 10.53 -11.79 -4.74
C LYS A 210 10.02 -11.85 -3.30
N GLY A 211 9.00 -12.67 -3.04
CA GLY A 211 8.50 -12.92 -1.69
C GLY A 211 9.62 -13.37 -0.73
N ALA A 212 10.43 -14.35 -1.13
CA ALA A 212 11.55 -14.83 -0.32
C ALA A 212 12.63 -13.75 -0.08
N THR A 213 12.89 -12.88 -1.05
CA THR A 213 13.84 -11.76 -0.89
C THR A 213 13.30 -10.70 0.07
N TYR A 214 12.01 -10.39 -0.02
CA TYR A 214 11.33 -9.51 0.91
C TYR A 214 11.39 -10.04 2.35
N LEU A 215 11.08 -11.31 2.58
CA LEU A 215 11.14 -11.93 3.91
C LEU A 215 12.57 -11.85 4.51
N ARG A 216 13.61 -12.13 3.70
CA ARG A 216 15.01 -11.97 4.15
C ARG A 216 15.36 -10.52 4.47
N LEU A 217 14.81 -9.56 3.74
CA LEU A 217 14.99 -8.14 4.06
C LEU A 217 14.36 -7.82 5.42
N VAL A 218 13.10 -8.24 5.65
CA VAL A 218 12.42 -8.06 6.94
C VAL A 218 13.26 -8.62 8.10
N GLU A 219 13.75 -9.86 7.97
CA GLU A 219 14.61 -10.48 8.99
C GLU A 219 15.85 -9.63 9.31
N ARG A 220 16.52 -9.11 8.26
CA ARG A 220 17.73 -8.28 8.44
C ARG A 220 17.41 -6.96 9.13
N LEU A 221 16.33 -6.29 8.72
CA LEU A 221 15.91 -5.02 9.31
C LEU A 221 15.55 -5.19 10.78
N LEU A 222 14.76 -6.21 11.12
CA LEU A 222 14.39 -6.50 12.50
C LEU A 222 15.64 -6.86 13.36
N LYS A 223 16.55 -7.66 12.81
CA LYS A 223 17.82 -8.00 13.48
C LYS A 223 18.71 -6.78 13.69
N ALA A 224 18.68 -5.81 12.79
CA ALA A 224 19.39 -4.54 12.92
C ALA A 224 18.72 -3.57 13.91
N GLY A 225 17.55 -3.91 14.44
CA GLY A 225 16.79 -3.05 15.38
C GLY A 225 15.98 -1.96 14.71
N ALA A 226 15.76 -2.02 13.38
CA ALA A 226 14.89 -1.07 12.69
C ALA A 226 13.46 -1.16 13.25
N PRO A 227 12.79 -0.04 13.52
CA PRO A 227 11.46 -0.03 14.12
C PRO A 227 10.35 -0.31 13.10
N VAL A 228 10.50 -1.42 12.35
CA VAL A 228 9.45 -1.97 11.48
C VAL A 228 8.38 -2.57 12.38
N THR A 229 7.16 -2.06 12.32
CA THR A 229 6.06 -2.51 13.17
C THR A 229 4.88 -3.08 12.39
N GLY A 230 4.99 -3.16 11.06
CA GLY A 230 4.01 -3.78 10.19
C GLY A 230 4.63 -4.25 8.87
N LEU A 231 3.98 -5.19 8.20
CA LEU A 231 4.38 -5.72 6.90
C LEU A 231 3.27 -5.47 5.89
N GLY A 232 3.63 -4.84 4.76
CA GLY A 232 2.71 -4.54 3.67
C GLY A 232 2.91 -5.49 2.49
N THR A 233 1.81 -5.84 1.86
CA THR A 233 1.80 -6.43 0.53
C THR A 233 0.75 -5.72 -0.30
N GLN A 234 1.10 -5.28 -1.51
CA GLN A 234 0.16 -4.60 -2.39
C GLN A 234 -0.95 -5.53 -2.88
N SER A 235 -0.63 -6.82 -3.03
CA SER A 235 -1.56 -7.86 -3.50
C SER A 235 -2.22 -7.54 -4.85
N HIS A 236 -1.44 -7.00 -5.79
CA HIS A 236 -1.81 -6.96 -7.20
C HIS A 236 -1.73 -8.39 -7.76
N LEU A 237 -2.83 -9.14 -7.69
CA LEU A 237 -2.83 -10.56 -7.99
C LEU A 237 -3.00 -10.84 -9.48
N ASP A 238 -2.22 -11.78 -10.01
CA ASP A 238 -2.46 -12.34 -11.33
C ASP A 238 -3.68 -13.28 -11.28
N ILE A 239 -4.53 -13.25 -12.30
CA ILE A 239 -5.72 -14.12 -12.37
C ILE A 239 -5.36 -15.61 -12.39
N ASP A 240 -4.16 -15.95 -12.84
CA ASP A 240 -3.64 -17.30 -12.96
C ASP A 240 -2.69 -17.70 -11.82
N ILE A 241 -2.64 -16.91 -10.74
CA ILE A 241 -1.87 -17.29 -9.54
C ILE A 241 -2.28 -18.69 -9.06
N PRO A 242 -1.34 -19.59 -8.80
CA PRO A 242 -1.67 -20.94 -8.34
C PRO A 242 -2.50 -20.96 -7.07
N ALA A 243 -3.52 -21.81 -7.03
CA ALA A 243 -4.39 -21.94 -5.87
C ALA A 243 -3.59 -22.18 -4.58
N GLY A 244 -3.82 -21.37 -3.57
CA GLY A 244 -3.15 -21.45 -2.26
C GLY A 244 -1.80 -20.76 -2.18
N GLN A 245 -1.22 -20.26 -3.28
CA GLN A 245 0.09 -19.58 -3.27
C GLN A 245 0.04 -18.28 -2.45
N ALA A 246 -0.94 -17.41 -2.70
CA ALA A 246 -1.13 -16.20 -1.90
C ALA A 246 -1.31 -16.51 -0.40
N ALA A 247 -2.14 -17.52 -0.09
CA ALA A 247 -2.34 -17.94 1.29
C ALA A 247 -1.08 -18.54 1.93
N ALA A 248 -0.20 -19.17 1.14
CA ALA A 248 1.09 -19.66 1.62
C ALA A 248 1.99 -18.49 2.01
N PHE A 249 2.14 -17.50 1.14
CA PHE A 249 2.93 -16.30 1.41
C PHE A 249 2.40 -15.54 2.65
N MET A 250 1.09 -15.36 2.77
CA MET A 250 0.49 -14.73 3.97
C MET A 250 0.82 -15.48 5.27
N ARG A 251 0.92 -16.82 5.22
CA ARG A 251 1.39 -17.61 6.39
C ARG A 251 2.86 -17.36 6.71
N GLU A 252 3.71 -17.19 5.72
CA GLU A 252 5.11 -16.83 5.93
C GLU A 252 5.25 -15.44 6.55
N LEU A 253 4.51 -14.44 6.04
CA LEU A 253 4.44 -13.11 6.65
C LEU A 253 4.00 -13.15 8.11
N SER A 254 2.99 -13.98 8.42
CA SER A 254 2.44 -14.07 9.77
C SER A 254 3.41 -14.60 10.83
N GLN A 255 4.48 -15.27 10.41
CA GLN A 255 5.52 -15.80 11.33
C GLN A 255 6.31 -14.69 12.04
N PHE A 256 6.34 -13.48 11.49
CA PHE A 256 6.98 -12.34 12.15
C PHE A 256 6.18 -11.78 13.32
N GLY A 257 4.91 -12.17 13.49
CA GLY A 257 4.04 -11.68 14.57
C GLY A 257 3.68 -10.20 14.46
N LEU A 258 3.90 -9.56 13.31
CA LEU A 258 3.58 -8.18 13.03
C LEU A 258 2.23 -8.05 12.31
N PRO A 259 1.51 -6.92 12.47
CA PRO A 259 0.36 -6.61 11.64
C PRO A 259 0.67 -6.70 10.15
N ILE A 260 -0.25 -7.29 9.37
CA ILE A 260 -0.14 -7.38 7.91
C ILE A 260 -1.16 -6.42 7.30
N HIS A 261 -0.74 -5.58 6.37
CA HIS A 261 -1.58 -4.70 5.58
C HIS A 261 -1.61 -5.18 4.13
N VAL A 262 -2.80 -5.56 3.65
CA VAL A 262 -3.06 -5.74 2.22
C VAL A 262 -3.39 -4.37 1.67
N ALA A 263 -2.41 -3.74 0.99
CA ALA A 263 -2.42 -2.31 0.76
C ALA A 263 -3.24 -1.88 -0.48
N GLU A 264 -3.25 -2.70 -1.55
CA GLU A 264 -3.68 -2.26 -2.87
C GLU A 264 -4.42 -3.36 -3.65
N LEU A 265 -5.11 -4.26 -2.94
CA LEU A 265 -5.72 -5.47 -3.49
C LEU A 265 -6.51 -5.22 -4.77
N ASP A 266 -6.04 -5.82 -5.84
CA ASP A 266 -6.76 -6.00 -7.10
C ASP A 266 -6.44 -7.34 -7.77
N ALA A 267 -7.08 -7.62 -8.90
CA ALA A 267 -6.78 -8.80 -9.72
C ALA A 267 -6.76 -8.41 -11.20
N SER A 268 -5.61 -8.61 -11.84
CA SER A 268 -5.47 -8.36 -13.28
C SER A 268 -6.13 -9.46 -14.10
N LEU A 269 -7.02 -9.07 -15.02
CA LEU A 269 -7.60 -9.98 -16.03
C LEU A 269 -6.67 -10.29 -17.20
N ARG A 270 -5.48 -9.69 -17.23
CA ARG A 270 -4.49 -9.88 -18.31
C ARG A 270 -3.30 -10.62 -17.74
N THR A 271 -3.07 -11.84 -18.24
CA THR A 271 -1.84 -12.59 -17.96
C THR A 271 -0.61 -11.77 -18.35
N GLY A 272 0.31 -11.59 -17.42
CA GLY A 272 1.55 -10.86 -17.66
C GLY A 272 1.41 -9.34 -17.75
N ASN A 273 0.29 -8.76 -17.35
CA ASN A 273 0.16 -7.31 -17.22
C ASN A 273 0.78 -6.88 -15.87
N ARG A 274 2.09 -6.86 -15.85
CA ARG A 274 2.86 -6.29 -14.74
C ARG A 274 2.95 -4.79 -14.97
N LEU A 275 2.59 -4.02 -13.98
CA LEU A 275 2.73 -2.56 -13.98
C LEU A 275 4.17 -2.12 -14.24
#